data_4cdf19577e6d8cca563944b2d04ce243
#
_entry.id   4cdf19577e6d8cca563944b2d04ce243
#
_cell.length_a   1.000
_cell.length_b   1.000
_cell.length_c   1.000
_cell.angle_alpha   90.00
_cell.angle_beta   90.00
_cell.angle_gamma   90.00
#
_symmetry.space_group_name_H-M   'P 1'
#
loop_
_entity.id
_entity.type
_entity.pdbx_description
1 polymer ?
#
loop_
_entity_poly.entity_id
_entity_poly.type
_entity_poly.pdbx_seq_one_letter_code
_entity_poly.pdbx_strand_id
1 'polypeptide(L)'
;ERVCKLIEEGREVLVVGDMNVVADALDHCEGAHLPPHVARVWFRQWLAPHGALHDVTRRFHPERKNMYTCWSTQLDARRSNYGSRIDYTLATQGLLRWIRHADIQPHVYGSDHCPIYVDLYDHLDGESLADVVRPGTEAPRLAASHQHRHQPRLDLWTVKRAPETRASRRPRPRQTKLD
;
A
#
# COMPACT_ATOMS: atom_id res chain seq x y z
N GLU A 1 -6.71 5.16 -14.82
CA GLU A 1 -6.76 5.53 -16.26
C GLU A 1 -5.67 4.82 -17.06
N ARG A 2 -4.36 4.99 -16.72
CA ARG A 2 -3.28 4.36 -17.50
C ARG A 2 -3.34 2.82 -17.49
N VAL A 3 -3.59 2.21 -16.34
CA VAL A 3 -3.73 0.76 -16.19
C VAL A 3 -4.88 0.22 -17.04
N CYS A 4 -6.06 0.86 -16.99
CA CYS A 4 -7.21 0.45 -17.81
C CYS A 4 -6.85 0.45 -19.30
N LYS A 5 -6.22 1.53 -19.76
CA LYS A 5 -5.81 1.65 -21.16
C LYS A 5 -4.85 0.53 -21.58
N LEU A 6 -3.89 0.18 -20.73
CA LEU A 6 -2.97 -0.94 -21.03
C LEU A 6 -3.70 -2.28 -21.10
N ILE A 7 -4.67 -2.51 -20.21
CA ILE A 7 -5.50 -3.72 -20.23
C ILE A 7 -6.38 -3.76 -21.50
N GLU A 8 -7.00 -2.63 -21.87
CA GLU A 8 -7.79 -2.48 -23.09
C GLU A 8 -6.95 -2.72 -24.36
N GLU A 9 -5.67 -2.36 -24.33
CA GLU A 9 -4.70 -2.66 -25.39
C GLU A 9 -4.27 -4.15 -25.42
N GLY A 10 -4.84 -4.99 -24.54
CA GLY A 10 -4.52 -6.42 -24.44
C GLY A 10 -3.17 -6.71 -23.79
N ARG A 11 -2.65 -5.78 -22.99
CA ARG A 11 -1.39 -5.94 -22.26
C ARG A 11 -1.62 -6.57 -20.90
N GLU A 12 -0.70 -7.43 -20.52
CA GLU A 12 -0.55 -7.83 -19.14
C GLU A 12 0.14 -6.71 -18.35
N VAL A 13 -0.36 -6.47 -17.12
CA VAL A 13 0.06 -5.32 -16.31
C VAL A 13 0.47 -5.77 -14.92
N LEU A 14 1.64 -5.31 -14.49
CA LEU A 14 2.12 -5.40 -13.12
C LEU A 14 2.16 -3.99 -12.51
N VAL A 15 1.45 -3.78 -11.39
CA VAL A 15 1.45 -2.53 -10.64
C VAL A 15 2.05 -2.79 -9.28
N VAL A 16 3.10 -2.04 -8.92
CA VAL A 16 3.82 -2.22 -7.66
C VAL A 16 3.97 -0.88 -6.96
N GLY A 17 3.74 -0.84 -5.66
CA GLY A 17 4.00 0.34 -4.82
C GLY A 17 2.91 0.67 -3.83
N ASP A 18 3.04 1.85 -3.23
CA ASP A 18 2.12 2.38 -2.24
C ASP A 18 0.81 2.88 -2.89
N MET A 19 -0.29 2.25 -2.53
CA MET A 19 -1.64 2.64 -2.95
C MET A 19 -2.34 3.52 -1.91
N ASN A 20 -1.70 3.71 -0.75
CA ASN A 20 -2.19 4.50 0.38
C ASN A 20 -3.61 4.12 0.83
N VAL A 21 -3.98 2.86 0.67
CA VAL A 21 -5.29 2.32 1.00
C VAL A 21 -5.20 0.90 1.52
N VAL A 22 -5.95 0.60 2.56
CA VAL A 22 -6.11 -0.74 3.12
C VAL A 22 -7.23 -1.46 2.36
N ALA A 23 -6.96 -2.61 1.75
CA ALA A 23 -7.96 -3.34 0.99
C ALA A 23 -8.94 -4.10 1.88
N ASP A 24 -8.45 -4.76 2.93
CA ASP A 24 -9.26 -5.63 3.78
C ASP A 24 -8.94 -5.47 5.26
N ALA A 25 -9.79 -6.03 6.12
CA ALA A 25 -9.59 -6.05 7.57
C ALA A 25 -8.29 -6.77 7.98
N LEU A 26 -7.85 -7.78 7.24
CA LEU A 26 -6.57 -8.46 7.45
C LEU A 26 -5.35 -7.57 7.22
N ASP A 27 -5.53 -6.45 6.53
CA ASP A 27 -4.47 -5.54 6.12
C ASP A 27 -4.27 -4.37 7.10
N HIS A 28 -4.96 -4.41 8.25
CA HIS A 28 -4.86 -3.36 9.28
C HIS A 28 -4.80 -3.95 10.68
N CYS A 29 -4.00 -3.34 11.57
CA CYS A 29 -3.85 -3.78 12.94
C CYS A 29 -5.15 -3.74 13.76
N GLU A 30 -6.06 -2.82 13.45
CA GLU A 30 -7.39 -2.73 14.09
C GLU A 30 -8.44 -3.65 13.44
N GLY A 31 -8.10 -4.27 12.31
CA GLY A 31 -8.93 -5.31 11.70
C GLY A 31 -10.38 -4.89 11.45
N ALA A 32 -11.32 -5.61 12.09
CA ALA A 32 -12.76 -5.42 11.92
C ALA A 32 -13.29 -4.05 12.39
N HIS A 33 -12.53 -3.32 13.21
CA HIS A 33 -12.92 -1.99 13.68
C HIS A 33 -12.61 -0.87 12.67
N LEU A 34 -12.02 -1.21 11.53
CA LEU A 34 -11.69 -0.26 10.49
C LEU A 34 -12.97 0.34 9.88
N PRO A 35 -13.21 1.66 10.01
CA PRO A 35 -14.45 2.25 9.51
C PRO A 35 -14.54 2.16 7.98
N PRO A 36 -15.76 2.13 7.42
CA PRO A 36 -15.93 2.22 5.97
C PRO A 36 -15.25 3.47 5.42
N HIS A 37 -14.52 3.30 4.31
CA HIS A 37 -13.85 4.40 3.64
C HIS A 37 -14.04 4.30 2.12
N VAL A 38 -14.37 5.42 1.48
CA VAL A 38 -14.67 5.47 0.06
C VAL A 38 -13.51 4.97 -0.82
N ALA A 39 -12.26 5.29 -0.45
CA ALA A 39 -11.08 4.83 -1.17
C ALA A 39 -10.95 3.30 -1.11
N ARG A 40 -11.31 2.65 0.01
CA ARG A 40 -11.30 1.18 0.13
C ARG A 40 -12.34 0.54 -0.78
N VAL A 41 -13.55 1.09 -0.81
CA VAL A 41 -14.61 0.59 -1.70
C VAL A 41 -14.17 0.71 -3.15
N TRP A 42 -13.63 1.87 -3.53
CA TRP A 42 -13.09 2.11 -4.86
C TRP A 42 -11.93 1.15 -5.20
N PHE A 43 -10.97 0.98 -4.30
CA PHE A 43 -9.80 0.11 -4.53
C PHE A 43 -10.20 -1.36 -4.70
N ARG A 44 -11.17 -1.84 -3.90
CA ARG A 44 -11.69 -3.20 -4.03
C ARG A 44 -12.34 -3.48 -5.39
N GLN A 45 -12.91 -2.47 -6.05
CA GLN A 45 -13.46 -2.62 -7.40
C GLN A 45 -12.39 -2.91 -8.47
N TRP A 46 -11.13 -2.61 -8.17
CA TRP A 46 -10.00 -2.93 -9.04
C TRP A 46 -9.48 -4.34 -8.84
N LEU A 47 -9.75 -4.93 -7.69
CA LEU A 47 -9.26 -6.23 -7.30
C LEU A 47 -10.23 -7.35 -7.70
N ALA A 48 -9.69 -8.49 -8.14
CA ALA A 48 -10.48 -9.70 -8.37
C ALA A 48 -11.21 -10.13 -7.08
N PRO A 49 -12.46 -10.65 -7.16
CA PRO A 49 -13.17 -10.99 -8.39
C PRO A 49 -13.92 -9.83 -9.07
N HIS A 50 -13.93 -8.62 -8.49
CA HIS A 50 -14.72 -7.50 -9.01
C HIS A 50 -14.00 -6.73 -10.13
N GLY A 51 -12.68 -6.75 -10.14
CA GLY A 51 -11.81 -6.05 -11.09
C GLY A 51 -10.81 -6.96 -11.79
N ALA A 52 -9.96 -6.35 -12.61
CA ALA A 52 -9.01 -7.06 -13.47
C ALA A 52 -7.66 -7.39 -12.78
N LEU A 53 -7.41 -6.85 -11.59
CA LEU A 53 -6.13 -6.99 -10.91
C LEU A 53 -6.22 -7.98 -9.74
N HIS A 54 -5.22 -8.80 -9.61
CA HIS A 54 -5.05 -9.72 -8.48
C HIS A 54 -4.04 -9.16 -7.49
N ASP A 55 -4.37 -9.15 -6.21
CA ASP A 55 -3.41 -8.90 -5.14
C ASP A 55 -2.48 -10.12 -5.01
N VAL A 56 -1.31 -10.00 -5.60
CA VAL A 56 -0.35 -11.10 -5.72
C VAL A 56 0.14 -11.55 -4.35
N THR A 57 0.51 -10.61 -3.49
CA THR A 57 1.00 -10.93 -2.15
C THR A 57 -0.06 -11.65 -1.33
N ARG A 58 -1.31 -11.21 -1.39
CA ARG A 58 -2.42 -11.87 -0.69
C ARG A 58 -2.74 -13.24 -1.28
N ARG A 59 -2.55 -13.42 -2.59
CA ARG A 59 -2.72 -14.72 -3.25
C ARG A 59 -1.74 -15.79 -2.74
N PHE A 60 -0.47 -15.40 -2.48
CA PHE A 60 0.52 -16.31 -1.87
C PHE A 60 0.29 -16.54 -0.38
N HIS A 61 -0.34 -15.58 0.29
CA HIS A 61 -0.53 -15.60 1.74
C HIS A 61 -2.00 -15.27 2.11
N PRO A 62 -3.00 -16.08 1.71
CA PRO A 62 -4.40 -15.71 1.76
C PRO A 62 -4.92 -15.41 3.17
N GLU A 63 -4.40 -16.11 4.18
CA GLU A 63 -4.86 -16.00 5.56
C GLU A 63 -3.82 -15.39 6.52
N ARG A 64 -2.63 -15.03 6.01
CA ARG A 64 -1.56 -14.51 6.86
C ARG A 64 -1.95 -13.15 7.43
N LYS A 65 -2.04 -13.12 8.77
CA LYS A 65 -2.28 -11.91 9.57
C LYS A 65 -0.99 -11.13 9.81
N ASN A 66 -1.14 -9.90 10.25
CA ASN A 66 -0.02 -9.03 10.68
C ASN A 66 1.03 -8.78 9.58
N MET A 67 0.59 -8.81 8.34
CA MET A 67 1.41 -8.62 7.16
C MET A 67 1.35 -7.14 6.74
N TYR A 68 1.90 -6.26 7.60
CA TYR A 68 1.86 -4.83 7.37
C TYR A 68 3.10 -4.35 6.63
N THR A 69 2.95 -3.25 5.90
CA THR A 69 4.01 -2.65 5.08
C THR A 69 4.37 -1.24 5.51
N CYS A 70 3.51 -0.59 6.32
CA CYS A 70 3.70 0.77 6.80
C CYS A 70 3.34 0.90 8.29
N TRP A 71 4.13 1.68 9.03
CA TRP A 71 3.98 1.92 10.47
C TRP A 71 4.25 3.38 10.83
N SER A 72 3.51 3.91 11.83
CA SER A 72 3.76 5.25 12.34
C SER A 72 5.12 5.34 13.05
N THR A 73 6.01 6.18 12.53
CA THR A 73 7.31 6.46 13.16
C THR A 73 7.17 7.26 14.46
N GLN A 74 6.16 8.13 14.54
CA GLN A 74 5.92 8.95 15.75
C GLN A 74 5.54 8.10 16.97
N LEU A 75 4.92 6.93 16.73
CA LEU A 75 4.48 6.02 17.79
C LEU A 75 5.43 4.84 18.00
N ASP A 76 6.55 4.78 17.28
CA ASP A 76 7.43 3.59 17.22
C ASP A 76 6.63 2.29 16.95
N ALA A 77 5.57 2.43 16.13
CA ALA A 77 4.53 1.42 15.96
C ALA A 77 5.05 0.13 15.30
N ARG A 78 6.17 0.21 14.58
CA ARG A 78 6.80 -0.96 13.94
C ARG A 78 7.28 -1.99 14.97
N ARG A 79 7.72 -1.55 16.13
CA ARG A 79 8.20 -2.40 17.22
C ARG A 79 7.11 -3.33 17.76
N SER A 80 5.88 -2.84 17.84
CA SER A 80 4.69 -3.61 18.24
C SER A 80 3.95 -4.23 17.06
N ASN A 81 4.45 -4.04 15.84
CA ASN A 81 3.77 -4.37 14.59
C ASN A 81 2.35 -3.81 14.49
N TYR A 82 2.16 -2.57 14.98
CA TYR A 82 0.89 -1.86 14.86
C TYR A 82 0.88 -1.01 13.60
N GLY A 83 0.43 -1.59 12.49
CA GLY A 83 0.58 -1.02 11.15
C GLY A 83 -0.53 -1.37 10.18
N SER A 84 -0.27 -1.08 8.91
CA SER A 84 -1.18 -1.31 7.79
C SER A 84 -0.43 -1.84 6.58
N ARG A 85 -1.08 -2.69 5.80
CA ARG A 85 -0.61 -3.06 4.47
C ARG A 85 -1.25 -2.13 3.44
N ILE A 86 -0.45 -1.25 2.90
CA ILE A 86 -0.86 -0.25 1.91
C ILE A 86 0.01 -0.30 0.64
N ASP A 87 1.08 -1.08 0.67
CA ASP A 87 1.93 -1.37 -0.48
C ASP A 87 1.51 -2.70 -1.10
N TYR A 88 1.34 -2.72 -2.41
CA TYR A 88 0.77 -3.85 -3.14
C TYR A 88 1.63 -4.23 -4.34
N THR A 89 1.57 -5.52 -4.65
CA THR A 89 1.92 -6.07 -5.96
C THR A 89 0.64 -6.56 -6.59
N LEU A 90 0.18 -5.86 -7.63
CA LEU A 90 -1.05 -6.19 -8.35
C LEU A 90 -0.73 -6.64 -9.76
N ALA A 91 -1.36 -7.70 -10.22
CA ALA A 91 -1.12 -8.26 -11.55
C ALA A 91 -2.42 -8.63 -12.26
N THR A 92 -2.44 -8.50 -13.56
CA THR A 92 -3.49 -9.07 -14.43
C THR A 92 -3.39 -10.58 -14.47
N GLN A 93 -4.48 -11.25 -14.84
CA GLN A 93 -4.62 -12.71 -14.80
C GLN A 93 -3.52 -13.43 -15.57
N GLY A 94 -3.13 -12.96 -16.77
CA GLY A 94 -2.14 -13.64 -17.61
C GLY A 94 -0.73 -13.61 -17.04
N LEU A 95 -0.39 -12.59 -16.22
CA LEU A 95 0.90 -12.55 -15.52
C LEU A 95 1.02 -13.53 -14.37
N LEU A 96 -0.09 -14.01 -13.79
CA LEU A 96 -0.05 -14.82 -12.58
C LEU A 96 0.77 -16.10 -12.76
N ARG A 97 0.76 -16.71 -13.93
CA ARG A 97 1.56 -17.91 -14.22
C ARG A 97 3.07 -17.66 -14.15
N TRP A 98 3.49 -16.42 -14.42
CA TRP A 98 4.89 -16.02 -14.41
C TRP A 98 5.40 -15.67 -13.03
N ILE A 99 4.50 -15.52 -12.04
CA ILE A 99 4.89 -15.12 -10.68
C ILE A 99 5.25 -16.38 -9.90
N ARG A 100 6.50 -16.46 -9.50
CA ARG A 100 7.07 -17.54 -8.71
C ARG A 100 6.77 -17.36 -7.21
N HIS A 101 6.91 -16.13 -6.71
CA HIS A 101 6.69 -15.80 -5.31
C HIS A 101 6.49 -14.30 -5.14
N ALA A 102 5.77 -13.90 -4.08
CA ALA A 102 5.66 -12.51 -3.67
C ALA A 102 5.48 -12.43 -2.15
N ASP A 103 6.15 -11.46 -1.51
CA ASP A 103 6.04 -11.24 -0.07
C ASP A 103 6.46 -9.81 0.30
N ILE A 104 6.43 -9.53 1.60
CA ILE A 104 6.91 -8.31 2.23
C ILE A 104 8.19 -8.60 3.03
N GLN A 105 9.01 -7.57 3.28
CA GLN A 105 10.26 -7.69 4.03
C GLN A 105 10.24 -6.82 5.31
N PRO A 106 9.45 -7.16 6.33
CA PRO A 106 9.26 -6.31 7.51
C PRO A 106 10.53 -6.18 8.38
N HIS A 107 11.55 -7.01 8.15
CA HIS A 107 12.85 -6.94 8.82
C HIS A 107 13.82 -5.93 8.21
N VAL A 108 13.51 -5.37 7.04
CA VAL A 108 14.32 -4.32 6.40
C VAL A 108 13.88 -2.96 6.91
N TYR A 109 14.80 -2.26 7.58
CA TYR A 109 14.57 -0.96 8.21
C TYR A 109 15.14 0.17 7.36
N GLY A 110 14.85 1.42 7.73
CA GLY A 110 15.35 2.65 7.07
C GLY A 110 14.23 3.54 6.53
N SER A 111 12.98 3.07 6.60
CA SER A 111 11.76 3.81 6.22
C SER A 111 10.63 3.44 7.17
N ASP A 112 9.56 4.22 7.18
CA ASP A 112 8.26 3.88 7.79
C ASP A 112 7.50 2.80 7.00
N HIS A 113 7.96 2.50 5.78
CA HIS A 113 7.54 1.33 5.01
C HIS A 113 8.59 0.22 5.04
N CYS A 114 8.19 -1.00 4.68
CA CYS A 114 9.12 -2.07 4.34
C CYS A 114 9.06 -2.37 2.84
N PRO A 115 10.13 -2.96 2.27
CA PRO A 115 10.10 -3.41 0.88
C PRO A 115 9.05 -4.50 0.67
N ILE A 116 8.43 -4.46 -0.49
CA ILE A 116 7.67 -5.56 -1.07
C ILE A 116 8.44 -6.12 -2.25
N TYR A 117 8.27 -7.39 -2.57
CA TYR A 117 8.94 -8.00 -3.71
C TYR A 117 8.06 -9.01 -4.43
N VAL A 118 8.38 -9.25 -5.68
CA VAL A 118 7.81 -10.29 -6.52
C VAL A 118 8.93 -10.94 -7.33
N ASP A 119 8.99 -12.26 -7.27
CA ASP A 119 9.88 -13.07 -8.10
C ASP A 119 9.13 -13.60 -9.29
N LEU A 120 9.73 -13.50 -10.46
CA LEU A 120 9.18 -14.00 -11.71
C LEU A 120 10.01 -15.17 -12.22
N TYR A 121 9.34 -16.10 -12.92
CA TYR A 121 10.05 -17.07 -13.74
C TYR A 121 10.60 -16.36 -14.99
N ASP A 122 11.84 -16.59 -15.32
CA ASP A 122 12.46 -16.15 -16.59
C ASP A 122 12.08 -17.05 -17.77
N HIS A 123 11.81 -18.34 -17.48
CA HIS A 123 11.33 -19.33 -18.45
C HIS A 123 10.20 -20.16 -17.84
N LEU A 124 9.17 -20.41 -18.62
CA LEU A 124 8.03 -21.25 -18.22
C LEU A 124 7.50 -22.01 -19.47
N ASP A 125 7.38 -23.34 -19.35
CA ASP A 125 6.83 -24.21 -20.41
C ASP A 125 7.49 -24.03 -21.81
N GLY A 126 8.79 -23.70 -21.84
CA GLY A 126 9.54 -23.44 -23.05
C GLY A 126 9.43 -22.02 -23.63
N GLU A 127 8.64 -21.18 -22.98
CA GLU A 127 8.54 -19.73 -23.29
C GLU A 127 9.53 -18.94 -22.41
N SER A 128 10.15 -17.91 -22.98
CA SER A 128 10.93 -16.93 -22.22
C SER A 128 10.07 -15.74 -21.85
N LEU A 129 10.18 -15.26 -20.59
CA LEU A 129 9.51 -14.03 -20.17
C LEU A 129 9.93 -12.84 -21.03
N ALA A 130 11.20 -12.79 -21.44
CA ALA A 130 11.73 -11.74 -22.32
C ALA A 130 11.04 -11.71 -23.69
N ASP A 131 10.60 -12.85 -24.20
CA ASP A 131 9.87 -12.94 -25.47
C ASP A 131 8.39 -12.55 -25.33
N VAL A 132 7.82 -12.78 -24.14
CA VAL A 132 6.44 -12.40 -23.80
C VAL A 132 6.35 -10.91 -23.45
N VAL A 133 7.32 -10.39 -22.73
CA VAL A 133 7.48 -8.96 -22.46
C VAL A 133 8.12 -8.32 -23.71
N ARG A 134 7.33 -8.17 -24.78
CA ARG A 134 7.80 -7.38 -25.92
C ARG A 134 8.18 -6.00 -25.42
N PRO A 135 9.39 -5.49 -25.74
CA PRO A 135 9.69 -4.07 -25.54
C PRO A 135 8.61 -3.32 -26.32
N GLY A 136 7.69 -2.70 -25.62
CA GLY A 136 6.68 -1.86 -26.25
C GLY A 136 7.45 -0.89 -27.14
N THR A 137 7.00 -0.73 -28.39
CA THR A 137 7.40 0.38 -29.25
C THR A 137 7.53 1.61 -28.37
N GLU A 138 8.78 2.03 -28.10
CA GLU A 138 9.21 3.12 -27.23
C GLU A 138 8.25 3.42 -26.08
N ALA A 139 8.59 2.97 -24.87
CA ALA A 139 7.97 3.55 -23.68
C ALA A 139 8.01 5.07 -23.91
N PRO A 140 6.86 5.79 -23.86
CA PRO A 140 6.91 7.21 -24.04
C PRO A 140 7.98 7.71 -23.08
N ARG A 141 9.09 8.25 -23.60
CA ARG A 141 10.11 8.87 -22.78
C ARG A 141 9.33 9.80 -21.88
N LEU A 142 9.29 9.52 -20.59
CA LEU A 142 8.78 10.48 -19.61
C LEU A 142 9.54 11.73 -19.95
N ALA A 143 8.86 12.67 -20.62
CA ALA A 143 9.49 13.90 -21.04
C ALA A 143 10.18 14.44 -19.78
N ALA A 144 11.48 14.69 -19.85
CA ALA A 144 12.30 15.19 -18.74
C ALA A 144 11.87 16.59 -18.24
N SER A 145 10.65 16.98 -18.54
CA SER A 145 9.98 18.25 -18.20
C SER A 145 9.06 18.16 -16.99
N HIS A 146 9.15 17.12 -16.17
CA HIS A 146 8.67 17.26 -14.80
C HIS A 146 9.76 17.96 -13.98
N GLN A 147 10.02 19.22 -14.34
CA GLN A 147 10.38 20.23 -13.36
C GLN A 147 9.46 20.00 -12.15
N HIS A 148 10.08 19.84 -10.98
CA HIS A 148 9.38 19.75 -9.70
C HIS A 148 8.28 20.80 -9.62
N ARG A 149 7.10 20.53 -10.13
CA ARG A 149 5.92 21.21 -9.67
C ARG A 149 5.78 20.77 -8.24
N HIS A 150 5.93 21.74 -7.33
CA HIS A 150 5.68 21.58 -5.92
C HIS A 150 4.54 20.61 -5.71
N GLN A 151 4.85 19.41 -5.21
CA GLN A 151 3.87 18.55 -4.60
C GLN A 151 3.18 19.41 -3.56
N PRO A 152 1.85 19.58 -3.59
CA PRO A 152 1.16 20.27 -2.52
C PRO A 152 1.56 19.56 -1.24
N ARG A 153 2.16 20.30 -0.31
CA ARG A 153 2.48 19.75 1.00
C ARG A 153 1.25 19.08 1.57
N LEU A 154 1.42 17.90 2.10
CA LEU A 154 0.40 17.11 2.82
C LEU A 154 -0.12 17.82 4.10
N ASP A 155 0.06 19.13 4.22
CA ASP A 155 -0.43 19.96 5.31
C ASP A 155 -1.96 20.08 5.36
N LEU A 156 -2.67 19.54 4.35
CA LEU A 156 -4.13 19.53 4.28
C LEU A 156 -4.81 18.46 5.14
N TRP A 157 -4.04 17.60 5.82
CA TRP A 157 -4.60 16.56 6.69
C TRP A 157 -4.43 16.81 8.19
N THR A 158 -3.94 17.99 8.58
CA THR A 158 -4.07 18.43 9.98
C THR A 158 -5.54 18.74 10.25
N VAL A 159 -6.23 17.80 10.88
CA VAL A 159 -7.52 18.07 11.52
C VAL A 159 -7.31 19.30 12.41
N LYS A 160 -7.90 20.43 12.04
CA LYS A 160 -7.94 21.61 12.90
C LYS A 160 -8.53 21.18 14.24
N ARG A 161 -7.70 21.09 15.27
CA ARG A 161 -8.21 20.93 16.64
C ARG A 161 -9.18 22.06 16.91
N ALA A 162 -10.39 21.69 17.30
CA ALA A 162 -11.35 22.65 17.81
C ALA A 162 -10.68 23.48 18.92
N PRO A 163 -10.91 24.78 18.99
CA PRO A 163 -10.35 25.61 20.06
C PRO A 163 -10.81 25.05 21.41
N GLU A 164 -9.84 24.73 22.28
CA GLU A 164 -10.12 24.34 23.67
C GLU A 164 -10.91 25.46 24.35
N THR A 165 -12.16 25.20 24.64
CA THR A 165 -12.95 26.09 25.48
C THR A 165 -12.36 26.11 26.88
N ARG A 166 -12.16 27.32 27.40
CA ARG A 166 -11.47 27.66 28.66
C ARG A 166 -12.13 27.10 29.95
N ALA A 167 -13.01 26.09 29.87
CA ALA A 167 -13.90 25.64 30.93
C ALA A 167 -13.50 24.32 31.63
N SER A 168 -12.29 23.78 31.45
CA SER A 168 -11.92 22.51 32.12
C SER A 168 -10.54 22.49 32.79
N ARG A 169 -10.08 23.62 33.32
CA ARG A 169 -8.95 23.57 34.27
C ARG A 169 -9.46 23.19 35.63
N ARG A 170 -9.48 21.93 36.00
CA ARG A 170 -9.59 21.46 37.37
C ARG A 170 -8.33 21.91 38.16
N PRO A 171 -8.45 22.52 39.36
CA PRO A 171 -7.31 22.92 40.18
C PRO A 171 -6.56 21.64 40.61
N ARG A 172 -5.22 21.67 40.55
CA ARG A 172 -4.36 20.62 41.11
C ARG A 172 -4.55 20.58 42.66
N PRO A 173 -4.64 19.40 43.27
CA PRO A 173 -4.64 19.30 44.74
C PRO A 173 -3.30 19.80 45.30
N ARG A 174 -3.37 20.62 46.38
CA ARG A 174 -2.22 21.06 47.12
C ARG A 174 -1.56 19.85 47.82
N GLN A 175 -0.26 19.68 47.59
CA GLN A 175 0.55 18.78 48.42
C GLN A 175 0.68 19.39 49.82
N THR A 176 0.13 18.74 50.83
CA THR A 176 0.43 18.99 52.22
C THR A 176 1.80 18.39 52.56
N LYS A 177 2.75 19.23 52.98
CA LYS A 177 3.97 18.76 53.64
C LYS A 177 3.58 18.11 54.95
N LEU A 178 4.02 16.93 55.20
CA LEU A 178 4.08 16.29 56.50
C LEU A 178 5.41 16.68 57.13
N ASP A 179 5.31 17.28 58.30
CA ASP A 179 6.44 17.48 59.20
C ASP A 179 6.87 16.14 59.84
#